data_5fc8a0c3888a5731bef9dcad5007835a
#
_entry.id   5fc8a0c3888a5731bef9dcad5007835a
#
_cell.length_a   1.000
_cell.length_b   1.000
_cell.length_c   1.000
_cell.angle_alpha   90.00
_cell.angle_beta   90.00
_cell.angle_gamma   90.00
#
_symmetry.space_group_name_H-M   'P 1'
#
loop_
_entity.id
_entity.type
_entity.pdbx_description
1 polymer ?
#
loop_
_entity_poly.entity_id
_entity_poly.type
_entity_poly.pdbx_seq_one_letter_code
_entity_poly.pdbx_strand_id
1 'polypeptide(L)'
;MMSMNSIALGLTEEDIGSVARYLAGQDPCEIDIKIDYGREGFREEFSAGREMYAASNCGHCHESFHHFAPRIMGQKASYLKLALSQFQAGVRVAPMMPQMLQSWTEEDFQNVVTYISGMRLMRACNSDY
;
A
#
# COMPACT_ATOMS: atom_id res chain seq x y z
N MET A 1 13.22 10.00 -11.11
CA MET A 1 12.21 8.89 -11.09
C MET A 1 11.25 9.11 -12.24
N MET A 2 11.16 8.20 -13.19
CA MET A 2 10.17 8.30 -14.28
C MET A 2 8.76 8.22 -13.68
N SER A 3 7.90 9.18 -14.01
CA SER A 3 6.50 9.11 -13.58
C SER A 3 5.75 8.09 -14.44
N MET A 4 4.68 7.51 -13.91
CA MET A 4 3.79 6.63 -14.69
C MET A 4 3.28 7.30 -15.97
N ASN A 5 3.05 8.61 -15.94
CA ASN A 5 2.65 9.38 -17.11
C ASN A 5 3.70 9.31 -18.22
N SER A 6 4.99 9.45 -17.87
CA SER A 6 6.09 9.37 -18.87
C SER A 6 6.19 7.98 -19.50
N ILE A 7 5.92 6.94 -18.75
CA ILE A 7 5.90 5.55 -19.25
C ILE A 7 4.68 5.35 -20.16
N ALA A 8 3.50 5.79 -19.70
CA ALA A 8 2.25 5.60 -20.42
C ALA A 8 2.21 6.35 -21.77
N LEU A 9 2.85 7.51 -21.85
CA LEU A 9 2.92 8.29 -23.12
C LEU A 9 3.67 7.56 -24.24
N GLY A 10 4.52 6.57 -23.92
CA GLY A 10 5.24 5.77 -24.90
C GLY A 10 4.50 4.52 -25.37
N LEU A 11 3.33 4.22 -24.79
CA LEU A 11 2.55 3.03 -25.15
C LEU A 11 1.56 3.32 -26.26
N THR A 12 1.47 2.40 -27.22
CA THR A 12 0.41 2.40 -28.24
C THR A 12 -0.90 1.86 -27.64
N GLU A 13 -2.03 2.04 -28.33
CA GLU A 13 -3.30 1.45 -27.91
C GLU A 13 -3.24 -0.09 -27.84
N GLU A 14 -2.47 -0.71 -28.74
CA GLU A 14 -2.24 -2.16 -28.73
C GLU A 14 -1.45 -2.60 -27.49
N ASP A 15 -0.39 -1.85 -27.11
CA ASP A 15 0.39 -2.09 -25.90
C ASP A 15 -0.49 -1.96 -24.66
N ILE A 16 -1.29 -0.90 -24.58
CA ILE A 16 -2.23 -0.67 -23.47
C ILE A 16 -3.21 -1.82 -23.35
N GLY A 17 -3.79 -2.26 -24.47
CA GLY A 17 -4.72 -3.40 -24.50
C GLY A 17 -4.06 -4.71 -24.08
N SER A 18 -2.81 -4.91 -24.47
CA SER A 18 -2.04 -6.11 -24.11
C SER A 18 -1.67 -6.14 -22.62
N VAL A 19 -1.20 -5.02 -22.09
CA VAL A 19 -0.91 -4.87 -20.66
C VAL A 19 -2.17 -5.01 -19.81
N ALA A 20 -3.28 -4.40 -20.24
CA ALA A 20 -4.54 -4.51 -19.53
C ALA A 20 -5.06 -5.96 -19.47
N ARG A 21 -4.98 -6.71 -20.58
CA ARG A 21 -5.35 -8.14 -20.61
C ARG A 21 -4.46 -8.98 -19.71
N TYR A 22 -3.14 -8.72 -19.73
CA TYR A 22 -2.19 -9.41 -18.87
C TYR A 22 -2.52 -9.18 -17.38
N LEU A 23 -2.69 -7.92 -16.98
CA LEU A 23 -3.01 -7.58 -15.58
C LEU A 23 -4.36 -8.13 -15.14
N ALA A 24 -5.38 -8.08 -16.02
CA ALA A 24 -6.71 -8.63 -15.72
C ALA A 24 -6.73 -10.16 -15.60
N GLY A 25 -5.77 -10.84 -16.24
CA GLY A 25 -5.59 -12.28 -16.13
C GLY A 25 -4.74 -12.74 -14.94
N GLN A 26 -4.18 -11.80 -14.15
CA GLN A 26 -3.40 -12.18 -12.97
C GLN A 26 -4.35 -12.59 -11.84
N ASP A 27 -4.08 -13.74 -11.23
CA ASP A 27 -4.77 -14.14 -10.01
C ASP A 27 -4.03 -13.55 -8.79
N PRO A 28 -4.62 -12.61 -8.06
CA PRO A 28 -4.00 -12.05 -6.86
C PRO A 28 -3.78 -13.10 -5.75
N CYS A 29 -4.44 -14.25 -5.85
CA CYS A 29 -4.35 -15.33 -4.89
C CYS A 29 -3.11 -16.21 -5.09
N GLU A 30 -2.50 -16.17 -6.27
CA GLU A 30 -1.24 -16.86 -6.59
C GLU A 30 0.00 -16.06 -6.15
N ILE A 31 -0.17 -14.83 -5.71
CA ILE A 31 0.93 -14.01 -5.22
C ILE A 31 1.34 -14.50 -3.83
N ASP A 32 2.40 -15.30 -3.77
CA ASP A 32 3.00 -15.77 -2.52
C ASP A 32 3.78 -14.62 -1.84
N ILE A 33 3.02 -13.69 -1.24
CA ILE A 33 3.61 -12.69 -0.35
C ILE A 33 3.87 -13.38 0.98
N LYS A 34 5.11 -13.81 1.18
CA LYS A 34 5.56 -14.38 2.46
C LYS A 34 5.58 -13.30 3.53
N ILE A 35 4.58 -13.34 4.39
CA ILE A 35 4.52 -12.49 5.58
C ILE A 35 5.02 -13.35 6.74
N ASP A 36 6.11 -12.94 7.36
CA ASP A 36 6.63 -13.60 8.56
C ASP A 36 5.85 -13.15 9.80
N TYR A 37 4.72 -13.80 10.01
CA TYR A 37 3.90 -13.60 11.20
C TYR A 37 4.56 -14.09 12.50
N GLY A 38 5.63 -14.88 12.39
CA GLY A 38 6.40 -15.41 13.52
C GLY A 38 7.55 -14.51 13.95
N ARG A 39 7.83 -13.43 13.21
CA ARG A 39 8.87 -12.47 13.55
C ARG A 39 8.61 -11.86 14.92
N GLU A 40 9.66 -11.79 15.74
CA GLU A 40 9.60 -11.10 17.04
C GLU A 40 9.09 -9.66 16.89
N GLY A 41 8.18 -9.24 17.76
CA GLY A 41 7.56 -7.91 17.73
C GLY A 41 6.48 -7.72 16.67
N PHE A 42 6.21 -8.70 15.78
CA PHE A 42 5.23 -8.53 14.70
C PHE A 42 3.83 -8.24 15.24
N ARG A 43 3.39 -8.96 16.27
CA ARG A 43 2.02 -8.83 16.82
C ARG A 43 1.79 -7.46 17.46
N GLU A 44 2.78 -6.99 18.19
CA GLU A 44 2.78 -5.70 18.87
C GLU A 44 2.73 -4.56 17.83
N GLU A 45 3.64 -4.59 16.85
CA GLU A 45 3.68 -3.63 15.76
C GLU A 45 2.38 -3.65 14.94
N PHE A 46 1.86 -4.84 14.63
CA PHE A 46 0.62 -4.99 13.85
C PHE A 46 -0.58 -4.42 14.60
N SER A 47 -0.67 -4.65 15.92
CA SER A 47 -1.76 -4.11 16.75
C SER A 47 -1.67 -2.59 16.87
N ALA A 48 -0.49 -2.07 17.19
CA ALA A 48 -0.25 -0.63 17.27
C ALA A 48 -0.50 0.06 15.92
N GLY A 49 -0.03 -0.56 14.83
CA GLY A 49 -0.26 -0.06 13.47
C GLY A 49 -1.72 -0.04 13.08
N ARG A 50 -2.51 -1.03 13.48
CA ARG A 50 -3.96 -1.06 13.26
C ARG A 50 -4.67 0.09 13.98
N GLU A 51 -4.33 0.32 15.23
CA GLU A 51 -4.91 1.40 16.03
C GLU A 51 -4.57 2.76 15.42
N MET A 52 -3.32 2.95 15.03
CA MET A 52 -2.85 4.18 14.41
C MET A 52 -3.47 4.41 13.02
N TYR A 53 -3.60 3.36 12.22
CA TYR A 53 -4.26 3.39 10.92
C TYR A 53 -5.72 3.85 11.05
N ALA A 54 -6.43 3.32 12.06
CA ALA A 54 -7.81 3.69 12.35
C ALA A 54 -7.90 5.13 12.89
N ALA A 55 -7.06 5.51 13.85
CA ALA A 55 -7.05 6.84 14.45
C ALA A 55 -6.72 7.94 13.43
N SER A 56 -5.82 7.64 12.48
CA SER A 56 -5.45 8.57 11.40
C SER A 56 -6.43 8.52 10.22
N ASN A 57 -7.49 7.72 10.30
CA ASN A 57 -8.53 7.58 9.27
C ASN A 57 -8.01 7.24 7.86
N CYS A 58 -6.92 6.48 7.78
CA CYS A 58 -6.26 6.12 6.53
C CYS A 58 -7.19 5.35 5.58
N GLY A 59 -8.02 4.45 6.14
CA GLY A 59 -8.99 3.65 5.40
C GLY A 59 -10.04 4.48 4.66
N HIS A 60 -10.38 5.68 5.16
CA HIS A 60 -11.35 6.54 4.49
C HIS A 60 -10.95 6.84 3.04
N CYS A 61 -9.68 7.09 2.79
CA CYS A 61 -9.18 7.38 1.45
C CYS A 61 -8.65 6.11 0.75
N HIS A 62 -7.98 5.21 1.47
CA HIS A 62 -7.25 4.10 0.88
C HIS A 62 -8.04 2.79 0.75
N GLU A 63 -9.17 2.64 1.45
CA GLU A 63 -10.06 1.48 1.33
C GLU A 63 -11.35 1.78 0.57
N SER A 64 -11.74 3.05 0.51
CA SER A 64 -12.95 3.45 -0.22
C SER A 64 -12.71 3.41 -1.72
N PHE A 65 -13.82 3.27 -2.50
CA PHE A 65 -13.77 3.35 -3.97
C PHE A 65 -13.55 4.78 -4.50
N HIS A 66 -13.15 5.72 -3.64
CA HIS A 66 -12.79 7.06 -4.05
C HIS A 66 -11.47 7.01 -4.83
N HIS A 67 -11.49 7.56 -6.03
CA HIS A 67 -10.40 7.51 -7.01
C HIS A 67 -9.20 8.40 -6.65
N PHE A 68 -9.15 8.98 -5.44
CA PHE A 68 -8.12 9.95 -5.06
C PHE A 68 -6.88 9.33 -4.44
N ALA A 69 -7.01 8.19 -3.81
CA ALA A 69 -5.91 7.52 -3.15
C ALA A 69 -5.75 6.07 -3.63
N PRO A 70 -4.51 5.60 -3.80
CA PRO A 70 -4.27 4.23 -4.20
C PRO A 70 -4.66 3.27 -3.09
N ARG A 71 -5.10 2.07 -3.43
CA ARG A 71 -5.22 0.97 -2.48
C ARG A 71 -3.83 0.54 -2.04
N ILE A 72 -3.62 0.45 -0.74
CA ILE A 72 -2.29 0.19 -0.15
C ILE A 72 -2.22 -1.13 0.63
N MET A 73 -3.36 -1.79 0.85
CA MET A 73 -3.42 -3.04 1.60
C MET A 73 -2.61 -4.15 0.94
N GLY A 74 -1.79 -4.83 1.72
CA GLY A 74 -0.91 -5.89 1.23
C GLY A 74 0.29 -5.39 0.40
N GLN A 75 0.53 -4.09 0.35
CA GLN A 75 1.68 -3.52 -0.36
C GLN A 75 2.99 -3.89 0.37
N LYS A 76 4.08 -4.05 -0.39
CA LYS A 76 5.40 -4.38 0.16
C LYS A 76 5.85 -3.38 1.22
N ALA A 77 6.29 -3.87 2.37
CA ALA A 77 6.77 -3.06 3.50
C ALA A 77 7.88 -2.08 3.09
N SER A 78 8.86 -2.52 2.30
CA SER A 78 9.95 -1.66 1.82
C SER A 78 9.47 -0.50 0.96
N TYR A 79 8.46 -0.73 0.11
CA TYR A 79 7.85 0.32 -0.70
C TYR A 79 7.04 1.30 0.16
N LEU A 80 6.26 0.79 1.12
CA LEU A 80 5.49 1.64 2.04
C LEU A 80 6.40 2.55 2.86
N LYS A 81 7.49 2.00 3.45
CA LYS A 81 8.48 2.80 4.16
C LYS A 81 9.03 3.93 3.30
N LEU A 82 9.49 3.59 2.10
CA LEU A 82 10.03 4.58 1.17
C LEU A 82 8.98 5.64 0.81
N ALA A 83 7.77 5.23 0.49
CA ALA A 83 6.71 6.17 0.08
C ALA A 83 6.32 7.12 1.21
N LEU A 84 6.14 6.59 2.43
CA LEU A 84 5.76 7.38 3.60
C LEU A 84 6.86 8.38 3.98
N SER A 85 8.13 7.95 4.00
CA SER A 85 9.26 8.85 4.28
C SER A 85 9.41 9.95 3.22
N GLN A 86 9.15 9.64 1.95
CA GLN A 86 9.16 10.63 0.87
C GLN A 86 8.04 11.67 1.01
N PHE A 87 6.85 11.26 1.47
CA PHE A 87 5.76 12.18 1.76
C PHE A 87 6.09 13.09 2.94
N GLN A 88 6.63 12.52 4.03
CA GLN A 88 7.04 13.28 5.22
C GLN A 88 8.13 14.31 4.87
N ALA A 89 9.10 13.92 4.05
CA ALA A 89 10.19 14.80 3.60
C ALA A 89 9.75 15.82 2.52
N GLY A 90 8.51 15.77 2.05
CA GLY A 90 8.02 16.64 0.97
C GLY A 90 8.61 16.34 -0.41
N VAL A 91 9.34 15.23 -0.56
CA VAL A 91 9.90 14.79 -1.85
C VAL A 91 8.81 14.24 -2.77
N ARG A 92 7.80 13.59 -2.16
CA ARG A 92 6.63 13.10 -2.88
C ARG A 92 5.43 13.99 -2.56
N VAL A 93 4.78 14.49 -3.61
CA VAL A 93 3.67 15.42 -3.46
C VAL A 93 2.34 14.67 -3.46
N ALA A 94 1.50 14.96 -2.47
CA ALA A 94 0.10 14.56 -2.42
C ALA A 94 -0.67 15.58 -1.56
N PRO A 95 -1.96 15.81 -1.80
CA PRO A 95 -2.71 16.87 -1.13
C PRO A 95 -2.75 16.76 0.40
N MET A 96 -2.87 15.54 0.93
CA MET A 96 -3.10 15.30 2.36
C MET A 96 -1.96 14.56 3.07
N MET A 97 -1.25 13.68 2.35
CA MET A 97 -0.28 12.75 2.96
C MET A 97 0.84 13.45 3.74
N PRO A 98 1.50 14.53 3.23
CA PRO A 98 2.56 15.19 3.98
C PRO A 98 2.10 15.75 5.34
N GLN A 99 0.90 16.31 5.38
CA GLN A 99 0.35 16.89 6.61
C GLN A 99 0.02 15.83 7.65
N MET A 100 -0.54 14.70 7.22
CA MET A 100 -0.89 13.57 8.11
C MET A 100 0.33 12.92 8.73
N LEU A 101 1.46 12.91 8.02
CA LEU A 101 2.69 12.21 8.45
C LEU A 101 3.67 13.11 9.19
N GLN A 102 3.38 14.41 9.31
CA GLN A 102 4.34 15.41 9.81
C GLN A 102 4.86 15.11 11.23
N SER A 103 3.99 14.58 12.09
CA SER A 103 4.33 14.26 13.49
C SER A 103 4.74 12.81 13.72
N TRP A 104 4.78 11.98 12.67
CA TRP A 104 5.07 10.56 12.82
C TRP A 104 6.55 10.30 13.10
N THR A 105 6.79 9.40 14.04
CA THR A 105 8.12 8.88 14.38
C THR A 105 8.47 7.67 13.48
N GLU A 106 9.72 7.21 13.54
CA GLU A 106 10.13 5.99 12.83
C GLU A 106 9.37 4.76 13.35
N GLU A 107 9.04 4.73 14.64
CA GLU A 107 8.24 3.67 15.24
C GLU A 107 6.82 3.67 14.68
N ASP A 108 6.21 4.84 14.52
CA ASP A 108 4.89 5.00 13.91
C ASP A 108 4.88 4.45 12.48
N PHE A 109 5.91 4.79 11.70
CA PHE A 109 6.07 4.23 10.36
C PHE A 109 6.21 2.73 10.38
N GLN A 110 7.03 2.19 11.27
CA GLN A 110 7.22 0.75 11.38
C GLN A 110 5.90 0.04 11.70
N ASN A 111 5.16 0.53 12.67
CA ASN A 111 3.90 -0.05 13.11
C ASN A 111 2.85 -0.04 11.98
N VAL A 112 2.63 1.09 11.34
CA VAL A 112 1.65 1.21 10.26
C VAL A 112 2.07 0.42 9.02
N VAL A 113 3.35 0.41 8.69
CA VAL A 113 3.88 -0.42 7.58
C VAL A 113 3.67 -1.89 7.87
N THR A 114 3.94 -2.36 9.09
CA THR A 114 3.71 -3.75 9.50
C THR A 114 2.23 -4.12 9.38
N TYR A 115 1.33 -3.24 9.82
CA TYR A 115 -0.10 -3.46 9.67
C TYR A 115 -0.53 -3.57 8.21
N ILE A 116 -0.23 -2.56 7.39
CA ILE A 116 -0.66 -2.50 5.98
C ILE A 116 -0.09 -3.67 5.18
N SER A 117 1.21 -3.94 5.33
CA SER A 117 1.88 -5.04 4.59
C SER A 117 1.48 -6.43 5.11
N GLY A 118 1.09 -6.54 6.37
CA GLY A 118 0.60 -7.77 7.00
C GLY A 118 -0.86 -8.07 6.70
N MET A 119 -1.58 -7.13 6.13
CA MET A 119 -2.96 -7.38 5.71
C MET A 119 -2.97 -8.19 4.42
N ARG A 120 -3.54 -9.38 4.49
CA ARG A 120 -3.74 -10.20 3.29
C ARG A 120 -4.79 -9.56 2.39
N LEU A 121 -4.47 -9.38 1.12
CA LEU A 121 -5.46 -9.16 0.05
C LEU A 121 -6.50 -10.30 -0.03
N MET A 122 -6.35 -11.33 0.78
CA MET A 122 -6.95 -12.65 0.69
C MET A 122 -8.37 -12.77 1.24
N ARG A 123 -9.11 -11.70 1.48
CA ARG A 123 -10.55 -11.88 1.72
C ARG A 123 -11.30 -12.43 0.48
N ALA A 124 -10.73 -12.22 -0.70
CA ALA A 124 -11.31 -12.73 -1.95
C ALA A 124 -10.81 -14.14 -2.32
N CYS A 125 -9.72 -14.61 -1.70
CA CYS A 125 -9.06 -15.85 -2.10
C CYS A 125 -9.42 -17.07 -1.25
N ASN A 126 -10.00 -16.86 -0.07
CA ASN A 126 -10.53 -17.94 0.76
C ASN A 126 -12.05 -17.96 0.63
N SER A 127 -12.54 -18.69 -0.36
CA SER A 127 -13.97 -18.96 -0.53
C SER A 127 -14.55 -19.95 0.51
N ASP A 128 -13.80 -20.29 1.55
CA ASP A 128 -14.22 -21.22 2.61
C ASP A 128 -14.54 -20.46 3.90
N TYR A 129 -15.44 -19.46 3.79
CA TYR A 129 -16.15 -18.91 4.94
C TYR A 129 -17.63 -18.75 4.61
#